data_37ae77ee2c982b890bb16408454fd221
#
_entry.id   37ae77ee2c982b890bb16408454fd221
#
_cell.length_a   1.000
_cell.length_b   1.000
_cell.length_c   1.000
_cell.angle_alpha   90.00
_cell.angle_beta   90.00
_cell.angle_gamma   90.00
#
_symmetry.space_group_name_H-M   'P 1'
#
loop_
_entity.id
_entity.type
_entity.pdbx_description
1 polymer ?
#
loop_
_entity_poly.entity_id
_entity_poly.type
_entity_poly.pdbx_seq_one_letter_code
_entity_poly.pdbx_strand_id
1 'polypeptide(L)'
;RRQRQMCIRDSSNGETSIQYFEEYLQPDALYLLDEPEVSLSPANQVMLAEEINKMARLLECQFIIATHSPFMLGTLDAKIYNLDTKEYDVTKWSDLDNVRYFYNFFKKHENEFK
;
A
#
# COMPACT_ATOMS: atom_id res chain seq x y z
N ARG A 1 -0.38 -20.45 -11.33
CA ARG A 1 -0.70 -19.04 -10.98
C ARG A 1 -0.05 -18.11 -11.99
N ARG A 2 -0.83 -17.21 -12.54
CA ARG A 2 -0.32 -16.22 -13.48
C ARG A 2 0.36 -15.08 -12.74
N GLN A 3 1.49 -14.64 -13.27
CA GLN A 3 2.19 -13.48 -12.75
C GLN A 3 1.86 -12.26 -13.60
N ARG A 4 1.48 -11.16 -12.95
CA ARG A 4 1.16 -9.93 -13.64
C ARG A 4 1.79 -8.76 -12.91
N GLN A 5 2.27 -7.80 -13.67
CA GLN A 5 2.75 -6.54 -13.15
C GLN A 5 1.77 -5.45 -13.57
N MET A 6 1.31 -4.70 -12.58
CA MET A 6 0.40 -3.59 -12.78
C MET A 6 1.06 -2.29 -12.43
N CYS A 7 0.91 -1.29 -13.28
CA CYS A 7 1.35 0.06 -12.96
C CYS A 7 0.14 0.98 -12.94
N ILE A 8 -0.19 1.51 -11.79
CA ILE A 8 -1.31 2.42 -11.62
C ILE A 8 -0.86 3.87 -11.46
N ARG A 9 0.42 4.15 -11.68
CA ARG A 9 1.00 5.48 -11.55
C ARG A 9 0.41 6.49 -12.53
N ASP A 10 0.01 6.00 -13.69
CA ASP A 10 -0.43 6.87 -14.77
C ASP A 10 -1.86 7.37 -14.58
N SER A 11 -2.54 6.88 -13.55
CA SER A 11 -3.89 7.31 -13.26
C SER A 11 -3.89 8.72 -12.68
N SER A 12 -4.81 9.55 -13.15
CA SER A 12 -4.88 10.96 -12.77
C SER A 12 -5.45 11.19 -11.38
N ASN A 13 -6.18 10.21 -10.83
CA ASN A 13 -6.76 10.32 -9.48
C ASN A 13 -6.98 8.92 -8.89
N GLY A 14 -7.24 8.89 -7.57
CA GLY A 14 -7.38 7.64 -6.85
C GLY A 14 -8.58 6.82 -7.27
N GLU A 15 -9.69 7.47 -7.59
CA GLU A 15 -10.91 6.79 -8.02
C GLU A 15 -10.66 6.05 -9.33
N THR A 16 -10.00 6.69 -10.28
CA THR A 16 -9.65 6.07 -11.56
C THR A 16 -8.71 4.89 -11.36
N SER A 17 -7.73 5.02 -10.45
CA SER A 17 -6.81 3.95 -10.12
C SER A 17 -7.54 2.73 -9.57
N ILE A 18 -8.49 2.96 -8.66
CA ILE A 18 -9.25 1.89 -8.03
C ILE A 18 -10.14 1.19 -9.07
N GLN A 19 -10.80 1.95 -9.95
CA GLN A 19 -11.60 1.38 -11.03
C GLN A 19 -10.76 0.52 -11.95
N TYR A 20 -9.61 1.02 -12.37
CA TYR A 20 -8.70 0.25 -13.20
C TYR A 20 -8.32 -1.06 -12.53
N PHE A 21 -7.99 -0.97 -11.26
CA PHE A 21 -7.60 -2.13 -10.47
C PHE A 21 -8.71 -3.18 -10.45
N GLU A 22 -9.95 -2.76 -10.16
CA GLU A 22 -11.09 -3.65 -10.12
C GLU A 22 -11.38 -4.33 -11.46
N GLU A 23 -11.24 -3.58 -12.56
CA GLU A 23 -11.54 -4.10 -13.91
C GLU A 23 -10.54 -5.14 -14.39
N TYR A 24 -9.28 -5.01 -14.02
CA TYR A 24 -8.21 -5.82 -14.59
C TYR A 24 -7.70 -6.93 -13.69
N LEU A 25 -8.19 -7.00 -12.46
CA LEU A 25 -7.80 -8.08 -11.56
C LEU A 25 -8.47 -9.39 -11.99
N GLN A 26 -7.69 -10.46 -11.95
CA GLN A 26 -8.15 -11.79 -12.26
C GLN A 26 -7.92 -12.71 -11.07
N PRO A 27 -8.79 -13.72 -10.85
CA PRO A 27 -8.59 -14.65 -9.75
C PRO A 27 -7.33 -15.49 -9.94
N ASP A 28 -6.80 -15.98 -8.82
CA ASP A 28 -5.67 -16.90 -8.78
C ASP A 28 -4.44 -16.38 -9.54
N ALA A 29 -4.11 -15.11 -9.33
CA ALA A 29 -2.99 -14.47 -9.97
C ALA A 29 -2.02 -13.87 -8.95
N LEU A 30 -0.78 -13.67 -9.36
CA LEU A 30 0.23 -12.94 -8.60
C LEU A 30 0.41 -11.57 -9.22
N TYR A 31 0.23 -10.54 -8.42
CA TYR A 31 0.38 -9.15 -8.85
C TYR A 31 1.59 -8.52 -8.18
N LEU A 32 2.40 -7.84 -8.98
CA LEU A 32 3.55 -7.07 -8.50
C LEU A 32 3.23 -5.59 -8.67
N LEU A 33 3.17 -4.86 -7.56
CA LEU A 33 2.86 -3.42 -7.56
C LEU A 33 4.06 -2.65 -7.04
N ASP A 34 4.49 -1.66 -7.80
CA ASP A 34 5.63 -0.83 -7.46
C ASP A 34 5.17 0.60 -7.21
N GLU A 35 5.24 1.03 -5.97
CA GLU A 35 4.84 2.36 -5.53
C GLU A 35 3.44 2.76 -6.03
N PRO A 36 2.42 1.94 -5.74
CA PRO A 36 1.06 2.22 -6.23
C PRO A 36 0.45 3.50 -5.63
N GLU A 37 1.05 4.03 -4.57
CA GLU A 37 0.57 5.25 -3.90
C GLU A 37 0.90 6.53 -4.66
N VAL A 38 1.78 6.48 -5.66
CA VAL A 38 2.21 7.66 -6.40
C VAL A 38 1.00 8.36 -7.01
N SER A 39 0.89 9.66 -6.79
CA SER A 39 -0.20 10.52 -7.25
C SER A 39 -1.54 10.32 -6.54
N LEU A 40 -1.56 9.52 -5.47
CA LEU A 40 -2.79 9.34 -4.68
C LEU A 40 -2.76 10.17 -3.41
N SER A 41 -3.91 10.74 -3.06
CA SER A 41 -4.08 11.39 -1.76
C SER A 41 -4.03 10.33 -0.64
N PRO A 42 -3.75 10.74 0.61
CA PRO A 42 -3.77 9.78 1.72
C PRO A 42 -5.08 8.99 1.81
N ALA A 43 -6.22 9.64 1.63
CA ALA A 43 -7.50 8.96 1.66
C ALA A 43 -7.61 7.90 0.56
N ASN A 44 -7.16 8.23 -0.64
CA ASN A 44 -7.21 7.30 -1.76
C ASN A 44 -6.20 6.16 -1.61
N GLN A 45 -5.08 6.41 -0.94
CA GLN A 45 -4.13 5.34 -0.62
C GLN A 45 -4.75 4.31 0.32
N VAL A 46 -5.49 4.77 1.33
CA VAL A 46 -6.21 3.87 2.25
C VAL A 46 -7.28 3.08 1.49
N MET A 47 -8.05 3.76 0.63
CA MET A 47 -9.08 3.09 -0.18
C MET A 47 -8.49 2.01 -1.08
N LEU A 48 -7.37 2.31 -1.73
CA LEU A 48 -6.70 1.32 -2.59
C LEU A 48 -6.22 0.12 -1.77
N ALA A 49 -5.63 0.36 -0.61
CA ALA A 49 -5.17 -0.73 0.26
C ALA A 49 -6.32 -1.61 0.74
N GLU A 50 -7.45 -1.00 1.10
CA GLU A 50 -8.64 -1.75 1.49
C GLU A 50 -9.16 -2.61 0.33
N GLU A 51 -9.13 -2.07 -0.87
CA GLU A 51 -9.55 -2.82 -2.06
C GLU A 51 -8.62 -3.99 -2.35
N ILE A 52 -7.31 -3.79 -2.18
CA ILE A 52 -6.33 -4.87 -2.33
C ILE A 52 -6.61 -6.00 -1.32
N ASN A 53 -6.86 -5.64 -0.06
CA ASN A 53 -7.19 -6.63 0.97
C ASN A 53 -8.41 -7.44 0.58
N LYS A 54 -9.44 -6.76 0.09
CA LYS A 54 -10.69 -7.38 -0.35
C LYS A 54 -10.46 -8.33 -1.52
N MET A 55 -9.76 -7.87 -2.54
CA MET A 55 -9.50 -8.67 -3.74
C MET A 55 -8.62 -9.87 -3.43
N ALA A 56 -7.63 -9.72 -2.55
CA ALA A 56 -6.80 -10.84 -2.14
C ALA A 56 -7.62 -11.96 -1.51
N ARG A 57 -8.62 -11.60 -0.69
CA ARG A 57 -9.48 -12.60 -0.07
C ARG A 57 -10.48 -13.22 -1.05
N LEU A 58 -11.13 -12.38 -1.85
CA LEU A 58 -12.23 -12.84 -2.72
C LEU A 58 -11.75 -13.57 -3.97
N LEU A 59 -10.61 -13.14 -4.52
CA LEU A 59 -10.09 -13.71 -5.77
C LEU A 59 -8.92 -14.64 -5.55
N GLU A 60 -8.52 -14.86 -4.30
CA GLU A 60 -7.37 -15.68 -3.96
C GLU A 60 -6.10 -15.22 -4.70
N CYS A 61 -5.96 -13.91 -4.85
CA CYS A 61 -4.78 -13.31 -5.45
C CYS A 61 -3.66 -13.14 -4.43
N GLN A 62 -2.44 -13.21 -4.92
CA GLN A 62 -1.27 -12.86 -4.12
C GLN A 62 -0.72 -11.53 -4.63
N PHE A 63 -0.35 -10.67 -3.69
CA PHE A 63 0.23 -9.37 -4.02
C PHE A 63 1.61 -9.25 -3.38
N ILE A 64 2.55 -8.74 -4.17
CA ILE A 64 3.85 -8.31 -3.67
C ILE A 64 3.95 -6.83 -3.99
N ILE A 65 4.06 -5.99 -2.96
CA ILE A 65 3.92 -4.55 -3.10
C ILE A 65 5.16 -3.86 -2.54
N ALA A 66 5.79 -3.03 -3.36
CA ALA A 66 6.87 -2.16 -2.92
C ALA A 66 6.28 -0.77 -2.66
N THR A 67 6.38 -0.27 -1.44
CA THR A 67 5.79 1.02 -1.09
C THR A 67 6.51 1.65 0.09
N HIS A 68 6.47 2.98 0.15
CA HIS A 68 6.93 3.77 1.28
C HIS A 68 5.77 4.42 2.03
N SER A 69 4.54 4.20 1.58
CA SER A 69 3.38 4.89 2.13
C SER A 69 3.02 4.36 3.52
N PRO A 70 3.05 5.22 4.55
CA PRO A 70 2.60 4.78 5.87
C PRO A 70 1.12 4.44 5.90
N PHE A 71 0.33 5.04 5.00
CA PHE A 71 -1.11 4.78 4.92
C PHE A 71 -1.40 3.41 4.32
N MET A 72 -0.72 3.06 3.25
CA MET A 72 -0.87 1.74 2.65
C MET A 72 -0.31 0.65 3.55
N LEU A 73 0.89 0.86 4.09
CA LEU A 73 1.52 -0.12 4.97
C LEU A 73 0.70 -0.38 6.23
N GLY A 74 0.01 0.64 6.75
CA GLY A 74 -0.82 0.50 7.93
C GLY A 74 -2.19 -0.12 7.66
N THR A 75 -2.64 -0.11 6.41
CA THR A 75 -3.96 -0.60 6.02
C THR A 75 -3.92 -2.02 5.46
N LEU A 76 -2.86 -2.36 4.73
CA LEU A 76 -2.73 -3.69 4.12
C LEU A 76 -2.60 -4.79 5.17
N ASP A 77 -3.35 -5.86 4.98
CA ASP A 77 -3.25 -7.08 5.81
C ASP A 77 -2.14 -7.95 5.24
N ALA A 78 -0.89 -7.61 5.55
CA ALA A 78 0.25 -8.24 4.91
C ALA A 78 1.45 -8.30 5.84
N LYS A 79 2.40 -9.17 5.51
CA LYS A 79 3.72 -9.14 6.14
C LYS A 79 4.52 -8.01 5.52
N ILE A 80 5.17 -7.24 6.36
CA ILE A 80 6.01 -6.13 5.92
C ILE A 80 7.46 -6.57 6.04
N TYR A 81 8.15 -6.64 4.90
CA TYR A 81 9.58 -6.93 4.86
C TYR A 81 10.33 -5.60 4.77
N ASN A 82 11.12 -5.31 5.80
CA ASN A 82 11.87 -4.07 5.87
C ASN A 82 13.19 -4.23 5.11
N LEU A 83 13.28 -3.64 3.93
CA LEU A 83 14.47 -3.74 3.08
C LEU A 83 15.63 -2.86 3.57
N ASP A 84 15.39 -1.99 4.55
CA ASP A 84 16.44 -1.16 5.12
C ASP A 84 17.31 -1.91 6.13
N THR A 85 16.88 -3.10 6.54
CA THR A 85 17.69 -3.96 7.41
C THR A 85 18.49 -4.94 6.56
N LYS A 86 19.62 -5.41 7.09
CA LYS A 86 20.48 -6.34 6.36
C LYS A 86 19.82 -7.68 6.07
N GLU A 87 18.90 -8.08 6.92
CA GLU A 87 18.27 -9.41 6.86
C GLU A 87 16.84 -9.35 6.32
N TYR A 88 16.39 -8.18 5.89
CA TYR A 88 15.04 -7.96 5.38
C TYR A 88 13.98 -8.48 6.35
N ASP A 89 14.11 -8.08 7.60
CA ASP A 89 13.26 -8.56 8.69
C ASP A 89 11.79 -8.24 8.48
N VAL A 90 10.94 -9.14 8.95
CA VAL A 90 9.51 -8.84 9.08
C VAL A 90 9.34 -7.85 10.22
N THR A 91 8.73 -6.72 9.94
CA THR A 91 8.66 -5.59 10.86
C THR A 91 7.22 -5.18 11.07
N LYS A 92 6.88 -4.80 12.29
CA LYS A 92 5.59 -4.16 12.57
C LYS A 92 5.52 -2.81 11.90
N TRP A 93 4.33 -2.46 11.40
CA TRP A 93 4.09 -1.15 10.81
C TRP A 93 4.59 0.00 11.70
N SER A 94 4.26 -0.06 12.99
CA SER A 94 4.60 1.00 13.93
C SER A 94 6.10 1.10 14.25
N ASP A 95 6.88 0.11 13.85
CA ASP A 95 8.34 0.12 14.08
C ASP A 95 9.13 0.57 12.85
N LEU A 96 8.47 0.83 11.73
CA LEU A 96 9.12 1.32 10.53
C LEU A 96 9.59 2.76 10.75
N ASP A 97 10.83 3.06 10.37
CA ASP A 97 11.40 4.40 10.56
C ASP A 97 10.56 5.48 9.88
N ASN A 98 10.10 5.21 8.67
CA ASN A 98 9.29 6.16 7.92
C ASN A 98 7.97 6.47 8.65
N VAL A 99 7.31 5.44 9.16
CA VAL A 99 6.06 5.60 9.90
C VAL A 99 6.29 6.39 11.18
N ARG A 100 7.35 6.06 11.91
CA ARG A 100 7.69 6.75 13.14
C ARG A 100 8.02 8.21 12.90
N TYR A 101 8.65 8.51 11.77
CA TYR A 101 8.94 9.89 11.39
C TYR A 101 7.64 10.69 11.24
N PHE A 102 6.66 10.15 10.52
CA PHE A 102 5.35 10.80 10.37
C PHE A 102 4.68 11.01 11.73
N TYR A 103 4.66 9.97 12.54
CA TYR A 103 4.03 10.05 13.87
C TYR A 103 4.67 11.13 14.72
N ASN A 104 5.98 11.14 14.81
CA ASN A 104 6.71 12.11 15.65
C ASN A 104 6.56 13.53 15.12
N PHE A 105 6.55 13.70 13.81
CA PHE A 105 6.34 14.99 13.19
C PHE A 105 4.98 15.58 13.53
N PHE A 106 3.92 14.79 13.37
CA PHE A 106 2.57 15.26 13.67
C PHE A 106 2.35 15.45 15.16
N LYS A 107 2.94 14.62 15.97
CA LYS A 107 2.88 14.78 17.42
C LYS A 107 3.53 16.08 17.88
N LYS A 108 4.65 16.42 17.28
CA LYS A 108 5.36 17.68 17.57
C LYS A 108 4.49 18.90 17.27
N HIS A 109 3.67 18.82 16.24
CA HIS A 109 2.80 19.91 15.78
C HIS A 109 1.37 19.79 16.29
N GLU A 110 1.11 18.90 17.21
CA GLU A 110 -0.23 18.58 17.68
C GLU A 110 -1.04 19.80 18.07
N ASN A 111 -0.42 20.77 18.76
CA ASN A 111 -1.13 21.96 19.22
C ASN A 111 -1.64 22.86 18.08
N GLU A 112 -1.08 22.73 16.89
CA GLU A 112 -1.52 23.52 15.74
C GLU A 112 -2.84 23.02 15.16
N PHE A 113 -3.29 21.83 15.56
CA PHE A 113 -4.53 21.22 15.07
C PHE A 113 -5.72 21.45 15.99
N LYS A 114 -5.51 22.14 17.11
CA LYS A 114 -6.57 22.37 18.10
C LYS A 114 -7.20 23.74 17.96
#